data_9674e186ad0d134ce2e228ab724bd042
#
_entry.id   9674e186ad0d134ce2e228ab724bd042
#
_cell.length_a   1.000
_cell.length_b   1.000
_cell.length_c   1.000
_cell.angle_alpha   90.00
_cell.angle_beta   90.00
_cell.angle_gamma   90.00
#
_symmetry.space_group_name_H-M   'P 1'
#
loop_
_entity.id
_entity.type
_entity.pdbx_description
1 polymer ?
#
loop_
_entity_poly.entity_id
_entity_poly.type
_entity_poly.pdbx_seq_one_letter_code
_entity_poly.pdbx_strand_id
1 'polypeptide(L)'
;KGRDGDHSELGAELAFELCPMLGLSQEETETVSWLVRHHLLMSKTAFRYDLNDPKTIDDFAAIVQSPERLKLLLVLTVADIRGVGPTIWNGWKAALMRDLYYQTDAVLRGADAAVIAAGNAEVAREAVRERLDGWSDEEFNAYAAMMPRQYWTGFDTESQLRHAGLGRTFRSMDVPLLADFRQVED
;
A
#
# COMPACT_ATOMS: atom_id res chain seq x y z
N LYS A 1 6.29 20.90 25.98
CA LYS A 1 5.44 20.15 26.93
C LYS A 1 4.38 21.11 27.46
N GLY A 2 3.07 20.84 27.23
CA GLY A 2 1.96 21.60 27.85
C GLY A 2 1.04 22.39 26.91
N ARG A 3 1.07 22.19 25.58
CA ARG A 3 0.01 22.68 24.70
C ARG A 3 -0.99 21.55 24.47
N ASP A 4 -2.27 21.79 24.81
CA ASP A 4 -3.39 20.91 24.45
C ASP A 4 -3.60 21.03 22.94
N GLY A 5 -3.52 19.91 22.21
CA GLY A 5 -3.72 19.85 20.78
C GLY A 5 -2.93 18.73 20.10
N ASP A 6 -3.31 18.37 18.87
CA ASP A 6 -2.53 17.46 18.04
C ASP A 6 -1.16 18.12 17.73
N HIS A 7 -0.08 17.42 18.04
CA HIS A 7 1.28 17.92 17.83
C HIS A 7 1.58 18.27 16.37
N SER A 8 0.90 17.62 15.43
CA SER A 8 1.02 17.88 14.00
C SER A 8 0.40 19.21 13.60
N GLU A 9 -0.75 19.56 14.19
CA GLU A 9 -1.41 20.84 13.95
C GLU A 9 -0.60 21.99 14.56
N LEU A 10 -0.21 21.88 15.84
CA LEU A 10 0.61 22.89 16.51
C LEU A 10 1.97 23.06 15.83
N GLY A 11 2.57 21.97 15.35
CA GLY A 11 3.83 22.01 14.60
C GLY A 11 3.68 22.71 13.26
N ALA A 12 2.56 22.50 12.56
CA ALA A 12 2.28 23.15 11.29
C ALA A 12 2.07 24.65 11.43
N GLU A 13 1.35 25.09 12.48
CA GLU A 13 1.20 26.53 12.80
C GLU A 13 2.55 27.18 13.09
N LEU A 14 3.38 26.52 13.91
CA LEU A 14 4.72 27.03 14.24
C LEU A 14 5.62 27.06 12.99
N ALA A 15 5.56 26.07 12.12
CA ALA A 15 6.30 26.08 10.86
C ALA A 15 5.87 27.26 9.97
N PHE A 16 4.57 27.54 9.91
CA PHE A 16 4.04 28.66 9.13
C PHE A 16 4.53 30.02 9.65
N GLU A 17 4.75 30.16 10.94
CA GLU A 17 5.31 31.38 11.54
C GLU A 17 6.83 31.50 11.34
N LEU A 18 7.57 30.38 11.46
CA LEU A 18 9.04 30.42 11.49
C LEU A 18 9.68 30.37 10.08
N CYS A 19 9.08 29.69 9.12
CA CYS A 19 9.67 29.52 7.78
C CYS A 19 9.97 30.86 7.07
N PRO A 20 9.10 31.89 7.11
CA PRO A 20 9.41 33.19 6.54
C PRO A 20 10.61 33.88 7.20
N MET A 21 10.80 33.67 8.50
CA MET A 21 11.95 34.21 9.25
C MET A 21 13.28 33.56 8.84
N LEU A 22 13.21 32.34 8.26
CA LEU A 22 14.35 31.61 7.70
C LEU A 22 14.59 31.92 6.21
N GLY A 23 13.78 32.81 5.64
CA GLY A 23 13.91 33.23 4.24
C GLY A 23 13.16 32.38 3.22
N LEU A 24 12.27 31.48 3.67
CA LEU A 24 11.42 30.70 2.76
C LEU A 24 10.33 31.60 2.16
N SER A 25 10.02 31.37 0.90
CA SER A 25 8.87 31.97 0.23
C SER A 25 7.54 31.51 0.83
N GLN A 26 6.45 32.17 0.47
CA GLN A 26 5.12 31.76 0.92
C GLN A 26 4.79 30.33 0.49
N GLU A 27 5.07 29.96 -0.76
CA GLU A 27 4.81 28.63 -1.31
C GLU A 27 5.63 27.54 -0.58
N GLU A 28 6.91 27.82 -0.32
CA GLU A 28 7.77 26.91 0.46
C GLU A 28 7.27 26.79 1.91
N THR A 29 6.84 27.89 2.52
CA THR A 29 6.25 27.91 3.87
C THR A 29 4.97 27.06 3.95
N GLU A 30 4.06 27.21 3.00
CA GLU A 30 2.84 26.40 2.90
C GLU A 30 3.17 24.92 2.73
N THR A 31 4.16 24.60 1.90
CA THR A 31 4.62 23.22 1.68
C THR A 31 5.21 22.61 2.95
N VAL A 32 6.08 23.33 3.67
CA VAL A 32 6.65 22.86 4.94
C VAL A 32 5.59 22.67 6.00
N SER A 33 4.68 23.64 6.17
CA SER A 33 3.57 23.54 7.11
C SER A 33 2.67 22.34 6.79
N TRP A 34 2.35 22.12 5.52
CA TRP A 34 1.59 20.95 5.06
C TRP A 34 2.31 19.63 5.36
N LEU A 35 3.62 19.55 5.12
CA LEU A 35 4.42 18.36 5.42
C LEU A 35 4.44 18.06 6.92
N VAL A 36 4.60 19.07 7.77
CA VAL A 36 4.55 18.90 9.23
C VAL A 36 3.17 18.38 9.67
N ARG A 37 2.09 18.93 9.13
CA ARG A 37 0.72 18.51 9.44
C ARG A 37 0.48 17.05 9.06
N HIS A 38 1.00 16.62 7.91
CA HIS A 38 0.72 15.32 7.31
C HIS A 38 1.88 14.32 7.41
N HIS A 39 2.90 14.55 8.26
CA HIS A 39 4.09 13.71 8.32
C HIS A 39 3.82 12.21 8.60
N LEU A 40 2.72 11.90 9.32
CA LEU A 40 2.31 10.54 9.62
C LEU A 40 1.36 9.93 8.57
N LEU A 41 0.87 10.73 7.61
CA LEU A 41 -0.17 10.30 6.67
C LEU A 41 0.28 9.08 5.84
N MET A 42 1.45 9.16 5.23
CA MET A 42 1.94 8.11 4.34
C MET A 42 2.22 6.79 5.08
N SER A 43 2.86 6.84 6.24
CA SER A 43 3.10 5.65 7.06
C SER A 43 1.79 5.03 7.58
N LYS A 44 0.84 5.86 8.00
CA LYS A 44 -0.48 5.40 8.42
C LYS A 44 -1.23 4.71 7.28
N THR A 45 -1.23 5.30 6.08
CA THR A 45 -1.89 4.72 4.91
C THR A 45 -1.21 3.41 4.51
N ALA A 46 0.12 3.41 4.33
CA ALA A 46 0.85 2.23 3.88
C ALA A 46 0.77 1.03 4.83
N PHE A 47 0.66 1.26 6.16
CA PHE A 47 0.76 0.16 7.13
C PHE A 47 -0.58 -0.27 7.74
N ARG A 48 -1.67 0.45 7.48
CA ARG A 48 -2.97 0.18 8.12
C ARG A 48 -4.12 -0.02 7.15
N TYR A 49 -3.93 0.31 5.86
CA TYR A 49 -4.98 0.21 4.86
C TYR A 49 -4.58 -0.74 3.74
N ASP A 50 -5.57 -1.31 3.07
CA ASP A 50 -5.34 -2.13 1.89
C ASP A 50 -5.00 -1.22 0.69
N LEU A 51 -3.77 -1.34 0.19
CA LEU A 51 -3.29 -0.57 -0.98
C LEU A 51 -3.87 -1.09 -2.31
N ASN A 52 -4.53 -2.25 -2.29
CA ASN A 52 -5.24 -2.78 -3.46
C ASN A 52 -6.69 -2.30 -3.54
N ASP A 53 -7.18 -1.61 -2.49
CA ASP A 53 -8.45 -0.90 -2.56
C ASP A 53 -8.24 0.44 -3.28
N PRO A 54 -8.84 0.63 -4.47
CA PRO A 54 -8.76 1.88 -5.22
C PRO A 54 -9.12 3.11 -4.39
N LYS A 55 -10.10 2.96 -3.49
CA LYS A 55 -10.54 4.05 -2.61
C LYS A 55 -9.42 4.52 -1.68
N THR A 56 -8.57 3.62 -1.19
CA THR A 56 -7.41 3.98 -0.35
C THR A 56 -6.46 4.89 -1.12
N ILE A 57 -6.17 4.57 -2.38
CA ILE A 57 -5.27 5.36 -3.22
C ILE A 57 -5.89 6.70 -3.59
N ASP A 58 -7.17 6.72 -3.97
CA ASP A 58 -7.89 7.94 -4.31
C ASP A 58 -7.99 8.91 -3.12
N ASP A 59 -8.37 8.41 -1.93
CA ASP A 59 -8.44 9.21 -0.71
C ASP A 59 -7.07 9.80 -0.33
N PHE A 60 -6.00 9.01 -0.45
CA PHE A 60 -4.64 9.47 -0.20
C PHE A 60 -4.19 10.51 -1.24
N ALA A 61 -4.43 10.26 -2.54
CA ALA A 61 -4.12 11.20 -3.62
C ALA A 61 -4.85 12.53 -3.45
N ALA A 62 -6.12 12.50 -3.03
CA ALA A 62 -6.93 13.69 -2.78
C ALA A 62 -6.35 14.60 -1.68
N ILE A 63 -5.67 14.02 -0.67
CA ILE A 63 -5.00 14.78 0.39
C ILE A 63 -3.63 15.30 -0.10
N VAL A 64 -2.87 14.47 -0.81
CA VAL A 64 -1.51 14.82 -1.29
C VAL A 64 -1.54 15.86 -2.40
N GLN A 65 -2.45 15.75 -3.36
CA GLN A 65 -2.78 16.71 -4.42
C GLN A 65 -1.71 16.92 -5.49
N SER A 66 -0.42 16.70 -5.23
CA SER A 66 0.62 16.90 -6.24
C SER A 66 1.75 15.86 -6.15
N PRO A 67 2.39 15.52 -7.30
CA PRO A 67 3.55 14.63 -7.30
C PRO A 67 4.74 15.20 -6.51
N GLU A 68 4.86 16.51 -6.39
CA GLU A 68 5.92 17.15 -5.60
C GLU A 68 5.72 16.93 -4.12
N ARG A 69 4.51 17.21 -3.58
CA ARG A 69 4.17 16.91 -2.19
C ARG A 69 4.33 15.42 -1.88
N LEU A 70 3.96 14.54 -2.80
CA LEU A 70 4.14 13.10 -2.66
C LEU A 70 5.62 12.71 -2.46
N LYS A 71 6.54 13.27 -3.26
CA LYS A 71 7.98 13.02 -3.15
C LYS A 71 8.53 13.52 -1.80
N LEU A 72 8.18 14.73 -1.42
CA LEU A 72 8.63 15.32 -0.17
C LEU A 72 8.11 14.53 1.04
N LEU A 73 6.84 14.11 0.99
CA LEU A 73 6.22 13.30 2.03
C LEU A 73 6.90 11.93 2.15
N LEU A 74 7.25 11.28 1.04
CA LEU A 74 8.00 10.02 1.04
C LEU A 74 9.35 10.19 1.73
N VAL A 75 10.14 11.20 1.34
CA VAL A 75 11.46 11.45 1.91
C VAL A 75 11.36 11.72 3.41
N LEU A 76 10.42 12.59 3.83
CA LEU A 76 10.17 12.91 5.23
C LEU A 76 9.78 11.67 6.02
N THR A 77 8.84 10.86 5.51
CA THR A 77 8.36 9.64 6.19
C THR A 77 9.46 8.60 6.36
N VAL A 78 10.29 8.39 5.32
CA VAL A 78 11.45 7.47 5.41
C VAL A 78 12.48 7.97 6.42
N ALA A 79 12.77 9.28 6.44
CA ALA A 79 13.70 9.87 7.39
C ALA A 79 13.18 9.74 8.83
N ASP A 80 11.90 10.03 9.06
CA ASP A 80 11.26 9.92 10.37
C ASP A 80 11.31 8.48 10.90
N ILE A 81 10.89 7.48 10.10
CA ILE A 81 10.92 6.08 10.51
C ILE A 81 12.35 5.62 10.82
N ARG A 82 13.34 6.01 10.02
CA ARG A 82 14.76 5.68 10.25
C ARG A 82 15.33 6.38 11.46
N GLY A 83 14.85 7.58 11.77
CA GLY A 83 15.23 8.36 12.94
C GLY A 83 14.82 7.71 14.26
N VAL A 84 13.75 6.89 14.27
CA VAL A 84 13.31 6.17 15.47
C VAL A 84 14.30 5.07 15.87
N GLY A 85 14.93 4.40 14.91
CA GLY A 85 15.93 3.37 15.19
C GLY A 85 16.26 2.48 14.00
N PRO A 86 17.44 1.82 14.01
CA PRO A 86 17.95 1.07 12.86
C PRO A 86 17.11 -0.18 12.51
N THR A 87 16.37 -0.74 13.47
CA THR A 87 15.57 -1.95 13.29
C THR A 87 14.13 -1.67 12.85
N ILE A 88 13.69 -0.41 12.91
CA ILE A 88 12.29 -0.03 12.60
C ILE A 88 12.02 -0.05 11.10
N TRP A 89 13.03 0.25 10.28
CA TRP A 89 12.94 0.18 8.83
C TRP A 89 13.35 -1.22 8.34
N ASN A 90 12.49 -1.86 7.55
CA ASN A 90 12.75 -3.17 6.95
C ASN A 90 12.26 -3.24 5.49
N GLY A 91 12.59 -4.33 4.80
CA GLY A 91 12.23 -4.54 3.39
C GLY A 91 10.74 -4.52 3.10
N TRP A 92 9.93 -5.05 4.02
CA TRP A 92 8.46 -5.06 3.91
C TRP A 92 7.89 -3.63 3.93
N LYS A 93 8.29 -2.81 4.91
CA LYS A 93 7.89 -1.40 4.98
C LYS A 93 8.32 -0.62 3.74
N ALA A 94 9.55 -0.88 3.26
CA ALA A 94 10.05 -0.26 2.05
C ALA A 94 9.21 -0.63 0.82
N ALA A 95 8.75 -1.87 0.71
CA ALA A 95 7.89 -2.33 -0.38
C ALA A 95 6.52 -1.64 -0.36
N LEU A 96 5.84 -1.59 0.81
CA LEU A 96 4.55 -0.92 0.96
C LEU A 96 4.63 0.58 0.65
N MET A 97 5.67 1.27 1.13
CA MET A 97 5.87 2.69 0.87
C MET A 97 6.09 2.96 -0.63
N ARG A 98 6.81 2.08 -1.31
CA ARG A 98 7.08 2.17 -2.74
C ARG A 98 5.80 1.93 -3.54
N ASP A 99 5.03 0.93 -3.15
CA ASP A 99 3.77 0.60 -3.80
C ASP A 99 2.76 1.75 -3.68
N LEU A 100 2.54 2.26 -2.47
CA LEU A 100 1.70 3.45 -2.25
C LEU A 100 2.17 4.65 -3.10
N TYR A 101 3.50 4.88 -3.15
CA TYR A 101 4.07 5.98 -3.92
C TYR A 101 3.74 5.86 -5.41
N TYR A 102 4.01 4.71 -6.04
CA TYR A 102 3.82 4.56 -7.49
C TYR A 102 2.35 4.56 -7.90
N GLN A 103 1.48 3.93 -7.13
CA GLN A 103 0.04 3.96 -7.40
C GLN A 103 -0.50 5.39 -7.29
N THR A 104 -0.12 6.11 -6.24
CA THR A 104 -0.54 7.51 -6.05
C THR A 104 0.03 8.45 -7.11
N ASP A 105 1.31 8.31 -7.48
CA ASP A 105 1.92 9.13 -8.56
C ASP A 105 1.18 8.92 -9.89
N ALA A 106 0.79 7.68 -10.20
CA ALA A 106 0.01 7.39 -11.40
C ALA A 106 -1.37 8.07 -11.36
N VAL A 107 -2.09 8.01 -10.23
CA VAL A 107 -3.39 8.68 -10.06
C VAL A 107 -3.25 10.20 -10.14
N LEU A 108 -2.25 10.79 -9.51
CA LEU A 108 -1.99 12.24 -9.59
C LEU A 108 -1.64 12.70 -11.03
N ARG A 109 -1.22 11.78 -11.90
CA ARG A 109 -1.00 12.02 -13.34
C ARG A 109 -2.20 11.69 -14.21
N GLY A 110 -3.35 11.34 -13.62
CA GLY A 110 -4.60 11.12 -14.31
C GLY A 110 -4.94 9.65 -14.61
N ALA A 111 -4.24 8.68 -14.02
CA ALA A 111 -4.63 7.28 -14.10
C ALA A 111 -5.81 6.98 -13.15
N ASP A 112 -6.61 5.99 -13.53
CA ASP A 112 -7.72 5.49 -12.69
C ASP A 112 -7.19 4.42 -11.72
N ALA A 113 -7.37 4.63 -10.42
CA ALA A 113 -6.93 3.70 -9.37
C ALA A 113 -7.59 2.31 -9.52
N ALA A 114 -8.84 2.25 -9.98
CA ALA A 114 -9.52 0.97 -10.22
C ALA A 114 -8.90 0.19 -11.39
N VAL A 115 -8.42 0.90 -12.43
CA VAL A 115 -7.71 0.28 -13.56
C VAL A 115 -6.35 -0.24 -13.12
N ILE A 116 -5.61 0.51 -12.30
CA ILE A 116 -4.33 0.08 -11.73
C ILE A 116 -4.53 -1.20 -10.89
N ALA A 117 -5.49 -1.20 -9.98
CA ALA A 117 -5.78 -2.35 -9.13
C ALA A 117 -6.23 -3.59 -9.93
N ALA A 118 -7.00 -3.38 -11.01
CA ALA A 118 -7.40 -4.47 -11.92
C ALA A 118 -6.19 -5.05 -12.66
N GLY A 119 -5.29 -4.20 -13.15
CA GLY A 119 -4.05 -4.62 -13.82
C GLY A 119 -3.13 -5.41 -12.88
N ASN A 120 -2.94 -4.97 -11.65
CA ASN A 120 -2.14 -5.68 -10.65
C ASN A 120 -2.71 -7.07 -10.34
N ALA A 121 -4.04 -7.20 -10.22
CA ALA A 121 -4.69 -8.48 -9.99
C ALA A 121 -4.52 -9.45 -11.18
N GLU A 122 -4.58 -8.95 -12.41
CA GLU A 122 -4.38 -9.78 -13.61
C GLU A 122 -2.93 -10.26 -13.74
N VAL A 123 -1.95 -9.39 -13.48
CA VAL A 123 -0.53 -9.76 -13.46
C VAL A 123 -0.26 -10.84 -12.39
N ALA A 124 -0.82 -10.69 -11.19
CA ALA A 124 -0.67 -11.69 -10.13
C ALA A 124 -1.33 -13.02 -10.50
N ARG A 125 -2.53 -12.97 -11.11
CA ARG A 125 -3.25 -14.17 -11.59
C ARG A 125 -2.44 -14.93 -12.64
N GLU A 126 -1.85 -14.23 -13.61
CA GLU A 126 -1.03 -14.85 -14.65
C GLU A 126 0.25 -15.47 -14.08
N ALA A 127 0.91 -14.80 -13.14
CA ALA A 127 2.08 -15.33 -12.44
C ALA A 127 1.79 -16.65 -11.70
N VAL A 128 0.58 -16.81 -11.15
CA VAL A 128 0.12 -18.09 -10.57
C VAL A 128 -0.15 -19.12 -11.67
N ARG A 129 -0.81 -18.71 -12.76
CA ARG A 129 -1.13 -19.61 -13.91
C ARG A 129 0.13 -20.23 -14.49
N GLU A 130 1.16 -19.44 -14.72
CA GLU A 130 2.45 -19.89 -15.26
C GLU A 130 3.17 -20.94 -14.39
N ARG A 131 2.92 -20.92 -13.08
CA ARG A 131 3.57 -21.83 -12.10
C ARG A 131 2.71 -23.03 -11.70
N LEU A 132 1.47 -23.15 -12.22
CA LEU A 132 0.57 -24.27 -11.96
C LEU A 132 0.78 -25.37 -13.01
N ASP A 133 1.75 -26.25 -12.76
CA ASP A 133 2.01 -27.40 -13.62
C ASP A 133 0.83 -28.38 -13.64
N GLY A 134 0.50 -28.89 -14.84
CA GLY A 134 -0.53 -29.90 -15.03
C GLY A 134 -1.97 -29.41 -14.82
N TRP A 135 -2.20 -28.09 -14.85
CA TRP A 135 -3.53 -27.51 -14.92
C TRP A 135 -3.89 -27.14 -16.36
N SER A 136 -5.11 -27.48 -16.79
CA SER A 136 -5.64 -26.94 -18.04
C SER A 136 -6.10 -25.48 -17.83
N ASP A 137 -6.24 -24.74 -18.93
CA ASP A 137 -6.78 -23.37 -18.89
C ASP A 137 -8.23 -23.36 -18.36
N GLU A 138 -9.01 -24.39 -18.67
CA GLU A 138 -10.38 -24.52 -18.20
C GLU A 138 -10.42 -24.71 -16.66
N GLU A 139 -9.57 -25.60 -16.13
CA GLU A 139 -9.46 -25.81 -14.67
C GLU A 139 -9.03 -24.54 -13.94
N PHE A 140 -8.01 -23.86 -14.47
CA PHE A 140 -7.52 -22.62 -13.87
C PHE A 140 -8.58 -21.52 -13.91
N ASN A 141 -9.23 -21.31 -15.05
CA ASN A 141 -10.26 -20.29 -15.18
C ASN A 141 -11.46 -20.55 -14.26
N ALA A 142 -11.85 -21.82 -14.10
CA ALA A 142 -12.90 -22.21 -13.17
C ALA A 142 -12.50 -21.97 -11.70
N TYR A 143 -11.23 -22.18 -11.34
CA TYR A 143 -10.68 -21.81 -10.03
C TYR A 143 -10.64 -20.30 -9.85
N ALA A 144 -10.08 -19.59 -10.83
CA ALA A 144 -9.92 -18.14 -10.78
C ALA A 144 -11.27 -17.40 -10.67
N ALA A 145 -12.31 -17.91 -11.32
CA ALA A 145 -13.66 -17.33 -11.26
C ALA A 145 -14.30 -17.38 -9.85
N MET A 146 -13.82 -18.24 -8.96
CA MET A 146 -14.29 -18.30 -7.57
C MET A 146 -13.59 -17.31 -6.66
N MET A 147 -12.45 -16.74 -7.09
CA MET A 147 -11.65 -15.86 -6.27
C MET A 147 -12.02 -14.40 -6.53
N PRO A 148 -12.29 -13.61 -5.47
CA PRO A 148 -12.49 -12.18 -5.63
C PRO A 148 -11.19 -11.51 -6.11
N ARG A 149 -11.30 -10.36 -6.78
CA ARG A 149 -10.13 -9.64 -7.31
C ARG A 149 -9.05 -9.39 -6.25
N GLN A 150 -9.45 -9.00 -5.05
CA GLN A 150 -8.54 -8.70 -3.93
C GLN A 150 -7.72 -9.92 -3.47
N TYR A 151 -8.19 -11.14 -3.75
CA TYR A 151 -7.44 -12.35 -3.47
C TYR A 151 -6.10 -12.40 -4.20
N TRP A 152 -6.07 -11.94 -5.46
CA TRP A 152 -4.87 -12.02 -6.30
C TRP A 152 -3.75 -11.09 -5.85
N THR A 153 -4.08 -10.00 -5.19
CA THR A 153 -3.11 -9.02 -4.67
C THR A 153 -2.91 -9.10 -3.16
N GLY A 154 -3.82 -9.77 -2.43
CA GLY A 154 -3.77 -9.91 -0.97
C GLY A 154 -2.94 -11.07 -0.45
N PHE A 155 -2.60 -12.05 -1.31
CA PHE A 155 -1.77 -13.21 -0.95
C PHE A 155 -0.54 -13.28 -1.85
N ASP A 156 0.58 -13.76 -1.30
CA ASP A 156 1.77 -14.08 -2.09
C ASP A 156 1.54 -15.29 -3.02
N THR A 157 2.33 -15.37 -4.08
CA THR A 157 2.20 -16.40 -5.10
C THR A 157 2.31 -17.83 -4.54
N GLU A 158 3.18 -18.05 -3.54
CA GLU A 158 3.32 -19.38 -2.91
C GLU A 158 2.06 -19.79 -2.16
N SER A 159 1.44 -18.86 -1.44
CA SER A 159 0.15 -19.08 -0.78
C SER A 159 -0.94 -19.35 -1.80
N GLN A 160 -0.98 -18.61 -2.91
CA GLN A 160 -1.97 -18.78 -3.98
C GLN A 160 -1.82 -20.15 -4.68
N LEU A 161 -0.59 -20.60 -4.95
CA LEU A 161 -0.33 -21.93 -5.51
C LEU A 161 -0.81 -23.04 -4.58
N ARG A 162 -0.57 -22.90 -3.28
CA ARG A 162 -1.06 -23.85 -2.27
C ARG A 162 -2.59 -23.86 -2.20
N HIS A 163 -3.24 -22.70 -2.22
CA HIS A 163 -4.69 -22.59 -2.23
C HIS A 163 -5.30 -23.23 -3.49
N ALA A 164 -4.65 -23.09 -4.64
CA ALA A 164 -5.07 -23.77 -5.87
C ALA A 164 -5.00 -25.29 -5.71
N GLY A 165 -3.91 -25.82 -5.16
CA GLY A 165 -3.75 -27.24 -4.86
C GLY A 165 -4.84 -27.77 -3.91
N LEU A 166 -5.13 -27.03 -2.83
CA LEU A 166 -6.24 -27.35 -1.92
C LEU A 166 -7.59 -27.32 -2.61
N GLY A 167 -7.85 -26.31 -3.45
CA GLY A 167 -9.10 -26.21 -4.21
C GLY A 167 -9.28 -27.37 -5.19
N ARG A 168 -8.21 -27.85 -5.82
CA ARG A 168 -8.23 -29.03 -6.69
C ARG A 168 -8.54 -30.31 -5.90
N THR A 169 -7.88 -30.48 -4.74
CA THR A 169 -8.11 -31.62 -3.84
C THR A 169 -9.53 -31.60 -3.32
N PHE A 170 -10.03 -30.48 -2.85
CA PHE A 170 -11.40 -30.34 -2.35
C PHE A 170 -12.45 -30.74 -3.38
N ARG A 171 -12.27 -30.36 -4.63
CA ARG A 171 -13.19 -30.75 -5.73
C ARG A 171 -13.19 -32.26 -6.03
N SER A 172 -12.08 -32.95 -5.75
CA SER A 172 -11.96 -34.38 -5.95
C SER A 172 -12.47 -35.22 -4.79
N MET A 173 -12.77 -34.59 -3.66
CA MET A 173 -13.22 -35.24 -2.41
C MET A 173 -14.67 -34.88 -2.13
N ASP A 174 -15.46 -35.86 -1.73
CA ASP A 174 -16.84 -35.66 -1.26
C ASP A 174 -16.83 -35.29 0.24
N VAL A 175 -16.31 -34.09 0.57
CA VAL A 175 -16.20 -33.59 1.93
C VAL A 175 -16.77 -32.17 2.03
N PRO A 176 -17.44 -31.81 3.13
CA PRO A 176 -18.04 -30.48 3.29
C PRO A 176 -16.99 -29.38 3.59
N LEU A 177 -15.78 -29.75 4.03
CA LEU A 177 -14.72 -28.83 4.43
C LEU A 177 -13.35 -29.49 4.24
N LEU A 178 -12.40 -28.70 3.72
CA LEU A 178 -10.98 -29.03 3.71
C LEU A 178 -10.22 -27.86 4.40
N ALA A 179 -9.35 -28.16 5.34
CA ALA A 179 -8.52 -27.18 6.03
C ALA A 179 -7.04 -27.59 5.97
N ASP A 180 -6.18 -26.61 5.78
CA ASP A 180 -4.72 -26.75 5.83
C ASP A 180 -4.15 -25.75 6.85
N PHE A 181 -3.14 -26.18 7.61
CA PHE A 181 -2.51 -25.37 8.64
C PHE A 181 -1.01 -25.28 8.37
N ARG A 182 -0.49 -24.06 8.37
CA ARG A 182 0.95 -23.81 8.29
C ARG A 182 1.42 -23.16 9.58
N GLN A 183 2.44 -23.75 10.19
CA GLN A 183 3.21 -23.09 11.22
C GLN A 183 4.18 -22.10 10.54
N VAL A 184 4.05 -20.82 10.85
CA VAL A 184 4.99 -19.80 10.44
C VAL A 184 6.01 -19.66 11.55
N GLU A 185 7.27 -19.99 11.27
CA GLU A 185 8.37 -19.68 12.16
C GLU A 185 8.66 -18.17 12.04
N ASP A 186 8.67 -17.47 13.19
CA ASP A 186 8.95 -16.02 13.29
C ASP A 186 10.43 -15.70 12.99
#